data_a7dd640cf291eee3af5cfe3485392ce9
#
_entry.id   a7dd640cf291eee3af5cfe3485392ce9
#
_cell.length_a   1.000
_cell.length_b   1.000
_cell.length_c   1.000
_cell.angle_alpha   90.00
_cell.angle_beta   90.00
_cell.angle_gamma   90.00
#
_symmetry.space_group_name_H-M   'P 1'
#
loop_
_entity.id
_entity.type
_entity.pdbx_description
1 polymer ?
#
loop_
_entity_poly.entity_id
_entity_poly.type
_entity_poly.pdbx_seq_one_letter_code
_entity_poly.pdbx_strand_id
1 'polypeptide(L)'
;RPVAEAVATAKAVAEAVGVPLALVGPGDPQADAEVAQAVAPVLTGRRSLLGLATEENYRAVGAAALGYGHGVIASSPIDVNLAKQLNVLLTRLGLDEANLAMDPTTGALGYGLEYSYSVFERTRLAALFQNDQKMQLPIVATVGAEAWKAKESRAGEDDMPGMGDT
;
A
#
# COMPACT_ATOMS: atom_id res chain seq x y z
N ARG A 1 8.24 -12.77 -9.61
CA ARG A 1 9.59 -12.36 -10.08
C ARG A 1 10.60 -12.68 -9.00
N PRO A 2 11.85 -13.05 -9.32
CA PRO A 2 12.91 -13.22 -8.33
C PRO A 2 13.15 -11.89 -7.57
N VAL A 3 13.43 -11.96 -6.27
CA VAL A 3 13.72 -10.78 -5.44
C VAL A 3 14.85 -9.93 -6.02
N ALA A 4 15.88 -10.55 -6.60
CA ALA A 4 17.00 -9.86 -7.25
C ALA A 4 16.55 -8.98 -8.44
N GLU A 5 15.55 -9.39 -9.22
CA GLU A 5 14.99 -8.60 -10.31
C GLU A 5 14.21 -7.40 -9.76
N ALA A 6 13.46 -7.59 -8.67
CA ALA A 6 12.76 -6.48 -8.00
C ALA A 6 13.74 -5.41 -7.48
N VAL A 7 14.84 -5.83 -6.88
CA VAL A 7 15.93 -4.94 -6.43
C VAL A 7 16.55 -4.17 -7.59
N ALA A 8 16.89 -4.85 -8.68
CA ALA A 8 17.47 -4.21 -9.86
C ALA A 8 16.52 -3.19 -10.48
N THR A 9 15.22 -3.54 -10.59
CA THR A 9 14.19 -2.65 -11.11
C THR A 9 14.00 -1.43 -10.21
N ALA A 10 13.87 -1.63 -8.90
CA ALA A 10 13.70 -0.55 -7.94
C ALA A 10 14.88 0.45 -7.99
N LYS A 11 16.10 -0.06 -8.09
CA LYS A 11 17.32 0.76 -8.25
C LYS A 11 17.28 1.56 -9.54
N ALA A 12 17.03 0.90 -10.68
CA ALA A 12 16.97 1.56 -11.98
C ALA A 12 15.92 2.66 -12.04
N VAL A 13 14.72 2.41 -11.51
CA VAL A 13 13.65 3.42 -11.41
C VAL A 13 14.09 4.58 -10.51
N ALA A 14 14.68 4.27 -9.35
CA ALA A 14 15.15 5.28 -8.43
C ALA A 14 16.22 6.20 -9.03
N GLU A 15 17.08 5.67 -9.87
CA GLU A 15 18.10 6.47 -10.59
C GLU A 15 17.51 7.31 -11.74
N ALA A 16 16.45 6.81 -12.37
CA ALA A 16 15.85 7.44 -13.55
C ALA A 16 14.87 8.58 -13.23
N VAL A 17 14.24 8.57 -12.03
CA VAL A 17 13.19 9.56 -11.70
C VAL A 17 13.53 10.37 -10.46
N GLY A 18 13.11 11.63 -10.44
CA GLY A 18 13.28 12.57 -9.32
C GLY A 18 12.07 12.67 -8.37
N VAL A 19 11.03 11.85 -8.57
CA VAL A 19 9.79 11.89 -7.78
C VAL A 19 9.82 10.92 -6.60
N PRO A 20 9.00 11.15 -5.56
CA PRO A 20 8.81 10.18 -4.49
C PRO A 20 8.33 8.83 -5.03
N LEU A 21 8.79 7.73 -4.42
CA LEU A 21 8.45 6.38 -4.84
C LEU A 21 7.64 5.66 -3.76
N ALA A 22 6.64 4.91 -4.21
CA ALA A 22 5.97 3.88 -3.42
C ALA A 22 6.23 2.53 -4.09
N LEU A 23 6.76 1.58 -3.33
CA LEU A 23 7.02 0.23 -3.79
C LEU A 23 6.04 -0.73 -3.13
N VAL A 24 5.32 -1.44 -3.97
CA VAL A 24 4.36 -2.45 -3.55
C VAL A 24 4.82 -3.79 -4.10
N GLY A 25 4.81 -4.81 -3.26
CA GLY A 25 5.18 -6.16 -3.64
C GLY A 25 4.07 -6.89 -4.40
N PRO A 26 4.24 -8.20 -4.63
CA PRO A 26 3.31 -8.99 -5.45
C PRO A 26 1.95 -9.29 -4.79
N GLY A 27 1.75 -8.94 -3.52
CA GLY A 27 0.51 -9.18 -2.79
C GLY A 27 0.46 -10.50 -2.01
N ASP A 28 1.60 -11.17 -1.86
CA ASP A 28 1.80 -12.27 -0.93
C ASP A 28 2.59 -11.78 0.28
N PRO A 29 2.10 -11.93 1.52
CA PRO A 29 2.72 -11.32 2.70
C PRO A 29 4.18 -11.70 2.92
N GLN A 30 4.57 -12.93 2.63
CA GLN A 30 5.96 -13.38 2.78
C GLN A 30 6.84 -12.79 1.67
N ALA A 31 6.39 -12.87 0.42
CA ALA A 31 7.13 -12.31 -0.71
C ALA A 31 7.25 -10.79 -0.62
N ASP A 32 6.20 -10.11 -0.14
CA ASP A 32 6.21 -8.66 0.09
C ASP A 32 7.24 -8.27 1.15
N ALA A 33 7.35 -9.04 2.23
CA ALA A 33 8.36 -8.84 3.28
C ALA A 33 9.78 -9.05 2.73
N GLU A 34 10.02 -10.10 1.96
CA GLU A 34 11.32 -10.39 1.34
C GLU A 34 11.75 -9.29 0.37
N VAL A 35 10.81 -8.81 -0.47
CA VAL A 35 11.06 -7.71 -1.40
C VAL A 35 11.34 -6.41 -0.64
N ALA A 36 10.55 -6.07 0.39
CA ALA A 36 10.76 -4.87 1.17
C ALA A 36 12.14 -4.86 1.86
N GLN A 37 12.54 -5.98 2.47
CA GLN A 37 13.84 -6.13 3.11
C GLN A 37 15.00 -6.01 2.12
N ALA A 38 14.86 -6.55 0.92
CA ALA A 38 15.91 -6.50 -0.09
C ALA A 38 16.02 -5.15 -0.79
N VAL A 39 14.89 -4.43 -0.96
CA VAL A 39 14.83 -3.16 -1.66
C VAL A 39 15.16 -1.98 -0.73
N ALA A 40 14.82 -2.03 0.55
CA ALA A 40 15.05 -0.93 1.48
C ALA A 40 16.50 -0.39 1.48
N PRO A 41 17.56 -1.23 1.55
CA PRO A 41 18.93 -0.73 1.55
C PRO A 41 19.34 -0.01 0.25
N VAL A 42 18.82 -0.42 -0.90
CA VAL A 42 19.20 0.20 -2.20
C VAL A 42 18.51 1.53 -2.45
N LEU A 43 17.45 1.82 -1.70
CA LEU A 43 16.71 3.09 -1.75
C LEU A 43 17.07 4.05 -0.60
N THR A 44 18.09 3.73 0.20
CA THR A 44 18.52 4.59 1.32
C THR A 44 18.74 6.03 0.85
N GLY A 45 18.20 6.99 1.62
CA GLY A 45 18.27 8.42 1.31
C GLY A 45 17.12 8.96 0.45
N ARG A 46 16.29 8.11 -0.16
CA ARG A 46 15.15 8.57 -0.99
C ARG A 46 13.82 8.70 -0.25
N ARG A 47 13.71 8.27 1.00
CA ARG A 47 12.44 8.29 1.77
C ARG A 47 11.25 7.77 0.96
N SER A 48 11.35 6.54 0.49
CA SER A 48 10.28 5.87 -0.25
C SER A 48 9.24 5.29 0.71
N LEU A 49 8.02 5.01 0.21
CA LEU A 49 7.04 4.19 0.92
C LEU A 49 7.23 2.72 0.52
N LEU A 50 7.29 1.83 1.50
CA LEU A 50 7.34 0.39 1.29
C LEU A 50 5.99 -0.23 1.67
N GLY A 51 5.47 -1.12 0.88
CA GLY A 51 4.18 -1.77 1.11
C GLY A 51 4.08 -3.12 0.37
N LEU A 52 3.02 -3.87 0.60
CA LEU A 52 1.99 -3.56 1.58
C LEU A 52 2.33 -4.24 2.91
N ALA A 53 2.23 -3.50 4.01
CA ALA A 53 2.32 -4.08 5.34
C ALA A 53 0.92 -4.56 5.79
N THR A 54 0.79 -5.85 5.99
CA THR A 54 -0.42 -6.54 6.46
C THR A 54 -0.27 -6.98 7.92
N GLU A 55 -1.32 -7.55 8.50
CA GLU A 55 -1.25 -8.14 9.86
C GLU A 55 -0.15 -9.22 9.98
N GLU A 56 0.12 -9.95 8.89
CA GLU A 56 1.08 -11.05 8.89
C GLU A 56 2.53 -10.58 8.78
N ASN A 57 2.80 -9.51 8.01
CA ASN A 57 4.17 -9.11 7.66
C ASN A 57 4.60 -7.73 8.18
N TYR A 58 3.74 -6.97 8.88
CA TYR A 58 4.01 -5.58 9.30
C TYR A 58 5.33 -5.42 10.05
N ARG A 59 5.75 -6.44 10.81
CA ARG A 59 7.02 -6.41 11.56
C ARG A 59 8.22 -6.39 10.64
N ALA A 60 8.22 -7.24 9.61
CA ALA A 60 9.32 -7.35 8.67
C ALA A 60 9.40 -6.11 7.77
N VAL A 61 8.28 -5.70 7.20
CA VAL A 61 8.19 -4.49 6.35
C VAL A 61 8.52 -3.23 7.17
N GLY A 62 7.93 -3.11 8.38
CA GLY A 62 8.16 -1.97 9.27
C GLY A 62 9.61 -1.87 9.75
N ALA A 63 10.24 -3.00 10.10
CA ALA A 63 11.65 -3.02 10.50
C ALA A 63 12.57 -2.63 9.33
N ALA A 64 12.30 -3.09 8.11
CA ALA A 64 13.05 -2.69 6.93
C ALA A 64 12.89 -1.18 6.65
N ALA A 65 11.68 -0.66 6.72
CA ALA A 65 11.42 0.77 6.53
C ALA A 65 12.13 1.62 7.59
N LEU A 66 12.01 1.25 8.86
CA LEU A 66 12.65 1.95 9.98
C LEU A 66 14.18 1.96 9.85
N GLY A 67 14.78 0.81 9.53
CA GLY A 67 16.22 0.65 9.44
C GLY A 67 16.89 1.49 8.36
N TYR A 68 16.17 1.82 7.30
CA TYR A 68 16.70 2.55 6.14
C TYR A 68 16.03 3.91 5.89
N GLY A 69 15.18 4.38 6.82
CA GLY A 69 14.57 5.71 6.78
C GLY A 69 13.43 5.85 5.76
N HIS A 70 12.68 4.78 5.53
CA HIS A 70 11.51 4.74 4.67
C HIS A 70 10.20 4.85 5.46
N GLY A 71 9.11 5.11 4.76
CA GLY A 71 7.76 4.99 5.30
C GLY A 71 7.10 3.66 4.90
N VAL A 72 5.89 3.44 5.42
CA VAL A 72 5.13 2.19 5.20
C VAL A 72 3.71 2.48 4.73
N ILE A 73 3.22 1.70 3.77
CA ILE A 73 1.80 1.62 3.43
C ILE A 73 1.21 0.42 4.16
N ALA A 74 0.31 0.69 5.11
CA ALA A 74 -0.41 -0.32 5.89
C ALA A 74 -1.69 -0.74 5.15
N SER A 75 -1.81 -2.00 4.80
CA SER A 75 -2.96 -2.55 4.08
C SER A 75 -3.97 -3.19 5.02
N SER A 76 -5.21 -2.71 4.95
CA SER A 76 -6.33 -3.17 5.78
C SER A 76 -7.59 -3.36 4.94
N PRO A 77 -7.66 -4.42 4.10
CA PRO A 77 -8.73 -4.59 3.11
C PRO A 77 -10.12 -4.49 3.73
N ILE A 78 -10.83 -3.40 3.40
CA ILE A 78 -12.22 -3.11 3.81
C ILE A 78 -12.45 -3.18 5.34
N ASP A 79 -11.40 -2.95 6.15
CA ASP A 79 -11.49 -3.03 7.61
C ASP A 79 -10.88 -1.81 8.32
N VAL A 80 -11.76 -0.97 8.91
CA VAL A 80 -11.38 0.24 9.67
C VAL A 80 -10.66 -0.10 10.97
N ASN A 81 -11.03 -1.22 11.62
CA ASN A 81 -10.41 -1.62 12.89
C ASN A 81 -9.01 -2.14 12.66
N LEU A 82 -8.81 -2.94 11.62
CA LEU A 82 -7.49 -3.42 11.21
C LEU A 82 -6.59 -2.24 10.79
N ALA A 83 -7.13 -1.23 10.08
CA ALA A 83 -6.38 -0.02 9.75
C ALA A 83 -5.82 0.65 11.01
N LYS A 84 -6.66 0.90 12.00
CA LYS A 84 -6.23 1.46 13.28
C LYS A 84 -5.22 0.56 14.00
N GLN A 85 -5.46 -0.74 14.03
CA GLN A 85 -4.58 -1.71 14.67
C GLN A 85 -3.18 -1.68 14.04
N LEU A 86 -3.07 -1.72 12.72
CA LEU A 86 -1.79 -1.65 12.00
C LEU A 86 -1.06 -0.34 12.27
N ASN A 87 -1.76 0.80 12.26
CA ASN A 87 -1.17 2.09 12.57
C ASN A 87 -0.59 2.13 14.00
N VAL A 88 -1.30 1.55 14.97
CA VAL A 88 -0.81 1.40 16.36
C VAL A 88 0.41 0.47 16.43
N LEU A 89 0.37 -0.67 15.73
CA LEU A 89 1.47 -1.64 15.74
C LEU A 89 2.73 -1.08 15.10
N LEU A 90 2.61 -0.39 13.96
CA LEU A 90 3.73 0.23 13.27
C LEU A 90 4.34 1.39 14.06
N THR A 91 3.52 2.21 14.71
CA THR A 91 4.04 3.28 15.60
C THR A 91 4.70 2.71 16.84
N ARG A 92 4.19 1.61 17.42
CA ARG A 92 4.86 0.91 18.53
C ARG A 92 6.18 0.25 18.12
N LEU A 93 6.34 -0.11 16.85
CA LEU A 93 7.61 -0.61 16.30
C LEU A 93 8.68 0.52 16.21
N GLY A 94 8.26 1.78 16.26
CA GLY A 94 9.13 2.96 16.23
C GLY A 94 8.99 3.83 14.98
N LEU A 95 8.06 3.52 14.09
CA LEU A 95 7.79 4.37 12.91
C LEU A 95 7.03 5.64 13.34
N ASP A 96 7.48 6.77 12.81
CA ASP A 96 6.77 8.04 12.94
C ASP A 96 5.49 8.01 12.10
N GLU A 97 4.39 8.57 12.62
CA GLU A 97 3.12 8.70 11.90
C GLU A 97 3.27 9.45 10.58
N ALA A 98 4.18 10.41 10.49
CA ALA A 98 4.51 11.13 9.26
C ALA A 98 5.12 10.24 8.15
N ASN A 99 5.51 9.02 8.50
CA ASN A 99 6.05 8.03 7.57
C ASN A 99 5.06 6.86 7.33
N LEU A 100 3.79 7.01 7.70
CA LEU A 100 2.77 5.99 7.52
C LEU A 100 1.68 6.47 6.56
N ALA A 101 1.19 5.56 5.75
CA ALA A 101 0.00 5.74 4.93
C ALA A 101 -0.90 4.49 5.07
N MET A 102 -2.20 4.68 4.93
CA MET A 102 -3.19 3.59 4.98
C MET A 102 -3.64 3.23 3.57
N ASP A 103 -3.75 1.94 3.26
CA ASP A 103 -4.44 1.42 2.09
C ASP A 103 -5.59 0.50 2.52
N PRO A 104 -6.82 1.03 2.62
CA PRO A 104 -7.99 0.23 2.98
C PRO A 104 -8.55 -0.57 1.78
N THR A 105 -7.81 -0.70 0.71
CA THR A 105 -8.17 -1.30 -0.56
C THR A 105 -9.27 -0.52 -1.29
N THR A 106 -9.09 -0.28 -2.56
CA THR A 106 -10.08 0.40 -3.41
C THR A 106 -10.63 -0.60 -4.42
N GLY A 107 -11.79 -1.19 -4.11
CA GLY A 107 -12.47 -2.14 -4.97
C GLY A 107 -12.86 -1.54 -6.32
N ALA A 108 -12.89 -2.37 -7.37
CA ALA A 108 -13.35 -1.96 -8.68
C ALA A 108 -14.86 -1.69 -8.70
N LEU A 109 -15.31 -0.91 -9.68
CA LEU A 109 -16.73 -0.65 -9.90
C LEU A 109 -17.49 -1.97 -10.13
N GLY A 110 -18.56 -2.21 -9.37
CA GLY A 110 -19.30 -3.47 -9.38
C GLY A 110 -18.62 -4.64 -8.64
N TYR A 111 -17.43 -4.40 -8.05
CA TYR A 111 -16.65 -5.38 -7.30
C TYR A 111 -16.30 -4.88 -5.89
N GLY A 112 -17.15 -4.07 -5.29
CA GLY A 112 -17.02 -3.64 -3.91
C GLY A 112 -16.56 -2.20 -3.71
N LEU A 113 -16.59 -1.35 -4.74
CA LEU A 113 -16.26 0.08 -4.63
C LEU A 113 -17.09 0.78 -3.54
N GLU A 114 -18.36 0.41 -3.38
CA GLU A 114 -19.27 0.92 -2.36
C GLU A 114 -18.79 0.62 -0.93
N TYR A 115 -18.17 -0.54 -0.72
CA TYR A 115 -17.57 -0.89 0.57
C TYR A 115 -16.30 -0.07 0.83
N SER A 116 -15.48 0.13 -0.19
CA SER A 116 -14.29 0.99 -0.10
C SER A 116 -14.67 2.42 0.26
N TYR A 117 -15.70 2.97 -0.40
CA TYR A 117 -16.22 4.29 -0.09
C TYR A 117 -16.67 4.40 1.39
N SER A 118 -17.44 3.42 1.86
CA SER A 118 -17.90 3.37 3.26
C SER A 118 -16.74 3.32 4.25
N VAL A 119 -15.69 2.54 3.96
CA VAL A 119 -14.51 2.45 4.82
C VAL A 119 -13.72 3.77 4.83
N PHE A 120 -13.55 4.41 3.68
CA PHE A 120 -12.88 5.71 3.58
C PHE A 120 -13.63 6.78 4.38
N GLU A 121 -14.95 6.83 4.23
CA GLU A 121 -15.80 7.76 5.00
C GLU A 121 -15.68 7.51 6.50
N ARG A 122 -15.84 6.27 6.97
CA ARG A 122 -15.71 5.91 8.39
C ARG A 122 -14.32 6.24 8.95
N THR A 123 -13.27 6.01 8.17
CA THR A 123 -11.89 6.38 8.54
C THR A 123 -11.79 7.90 8.73
N ARG A 124 -12.33 8.69 7.80
CA ARG A 124 -12.32 10.16 7.91
C ARG A 124 -13.21 10.68 9.03
N LEU A 125 -14.35 10.06 9.28
CA LEU A 125 -15.21 10.42 10.42
C LEU A 125 -14.51 10.15 11.76
N ALA A 126 -13.82 9.02 11.90
CA ALA A 126 -13.01 8.73 13.08
C ALA A 126 -11.90 9.79 13.29
N ALA A 127 -11.20 10.13 12.22
CA ALA A 127 -10.14 11.14 12.26
C ALA A 127 -10.65 12.54 12.65
N LEU A 128 -11.75 12.99 12.04
CA LEU A 128 -12.22 14.38 12.15
C LEU A 128 -13.16 14.61 13.33
N PHE A 129 -14.12 13.69 13.57
CA PHE A 129 -15.15 13.89 14.60
C PHE A 129 -14.81 13.22 15.92
N GLN A 130 -14.10 12.09 15.89
CA GLN A 130 -13.67 11.41 17.10
C GLN A 130 -12.25 11.81 17.54
N ASN A 131 -11.59 12.67 16.76
CA ASN A 131 -10.21 13.10 16.97
C ASN A 131 -9.23 11.92 17.17
N ASP A 132 -9.47 10.84 16.44
CA ASP A 132 -8.61 9.66 16.50
C ASP A 132 -7.33 9.90 15.70
N GLN A 133 -6.26 10.26 16.39
CA GLN A 133 -4.96 10.58 15.78
C GLN A 133 -4.42 9.44 14.93
N LYS A 134 -4.67 8.17 15.31
CA LYS A 134 -4.23 7.01 14.54
C LYS A 134 -4.96 6.83 13.22
N MET A 135 -6.06 7.53 13.02
CA MET A 135 -6.83 7.54 11.77
C MET A 135 -6.62 8.80 10.94
N GLN A 136 -5.80 9.76 11.40
CA GLN A 136 -5.50 11.01 10.68
C GLN A 136 -4.39 10.84 9.62
N LEU A 137 -3.93 9.62 9.38
CA LEU A 137 -2.90 9.33 8.40
C LEU A 137 -3.44 9.47 6.96
N PRO A 138 -2.56 9.73 5.97
CA PRO A 138 -2.96 9.78 4.57
C PRO A 138 -3.46 8.41 4.09
N ILE A 139 -4.40 8.45 3.15
CA ILE A 139 -4.93 7.25 2.49
C ILE A 139 -4.37 7.19 1.08
N VAL A 140 -3.87 6.01 0.71
CA VAL A 140 -3.46 5.64 -0.64
C VAL A 140 -4.57 4.80 -1.26
N ALA A 141 -5.02 5.17 -2.47
CA ALA A 141 -6.02 4.42 -3.21
C ALA A 141 -5.35 3.64 -4.35
N THR A 142 -5.18 2.34 -4.18
CA THR A 142 -4.51 1.46 -5.14
C THR A 142 -5.51 0.86 -6.15
N VAL A 143 -6.25 1.72 -6.84
CA VAL A 143 -7.37 1.34 -7.74
C VAL A 143 -6.97 0.37 -8.85
N GLY A 144 -5.79 0.52 -9.44
CA GLY A 144 -5.36 -0.28 -10.58
C GLY A 144 -5.25 -1.78 -10.26
N ALA A 145 -4.74 -2.13 -9.08
CA ALA A 145 -4.56 -3.52 -8.69
C ALA A 145 -5.90 -4.28 -8.60
N GLU A 146 -6.94 -3.63 -8.07
CA GLU A 146 -8.26 -4.24 -7.93
C GLU A 146 -9.04 -4.22 -9.26
N ALA A 147 -8.89 -3.16 -10.07
CA ALA A 147 -9.50 -3.11 -11.40
C ALA A 147 -9.01 -4.25 -12.30
N TRP A 148 -7.71 -4.57 -12.26
CA TRP A 148 -7.14 -5.69 -13.03
C TRP A 148 -7.56 -7.09 -12.53
N LYS A 149 -8.14 -7.22 -11.35
CA LYS A 149 -8.72 -8.48 -10.85
C LYS A 149 -10.12 -8.74 -11.42
N ALA A 150 -10.83 -7.69 -11.87
CA ALA A 150 -12.16 -7.83 -12.43
C ALA A 150 -12.14 -8.70 -13.71
N LYS A 151 -13.19 -9.51 -13.90
CA LYS A 151 -13.28 -10.40 -15.07
C LYS A 151 -13.33 -9.62 -16.38
N GLU A 152 -13.91 -8.43 -16.36
CA GLU A 152 -14.05 -7.53 -17.49
C GLU A 152 -12.68 -7.04 -18.01
N SER A 153 -11.68 -6.90 -17.14
CA SER A 153 -10.32 -6.52 -17.55
C SER A 153 -9.63 -7.56 -18.45
N ARG A 154 -10.19 -8.77 -18.53
CA ARG A 154 -9.71 -9.87 -19.36
C ARG A 154 -10.51 -10.04 -20.66
N ALA A 155 -11.58 -9.26 -20.83
CA ALA A 155 -12.37 -9.28 -22.02
C ALA A 155 -11.60 -8.64 -23.19
N GLY A 156 -11.76 -9.18 -24.41
CA GLY A 156 -11.21 -8.56 -25.60
C GLY A 156 -11.96 -7.29 -25.98
N GLU A 157 -11.30 -6.42 -26.73
CA GLU A 157 -11.91 -5.16 -27.23
C GLU A 157 -13.20 -5.37 -28.00
N ASP A 158 -13.29 -6.49 -28.74
CA ASP A 158 -14.48 -6.88 -29.50
C ASP A 158 -15.66 -7.28 -28.61
N ASP A 159 -15.39 -7.82 -27.41
CA ASP A 159 -16.42 -8.27 -26.47
C ASP A 159 -16.94 -7.14 -25.58
N MET A 160 -16.11 -6.16 -25.27
CA MET A 160 -16.43 -5.04 -24.38
C MET A 160 -15.78 -3.74 -24.87
N PRO A 161 -16.29 -3.13 -25.93
CA PRO A 161 -15.73 -1.87 -26.44
C PRO A 161 -15.85 -0.75 -25.41
N GLY A 162 -14.79 -0.01 -25.22
CA GLY A 162 -14.71 1.11 -24.27
C GLY A 162 -14.23 0.75 -22.85
N MET A 163 -13.95 -0.52 -22.55
CA MET A 163 -13.38 -0.89 -21.24
C MET A 163 -11.94 -0.37 -21.02
N GLY A 164 -11.22 -0.07 -22.09
CA GLY A 164 -9.88 0.53 -22.01
C GLY A 164 -9.86 1.98 -21.54
N ASP A 165 -11.02 2.64 -21.49
CA ASP A 165 -11.18 4.06 -21.15
C ASP A 165 -11.55 4.29 -19.67
N THR A 166 -11.71 3.23 -18.90
CA THR A 166 -12.06 3.28 -17.47
C THR A 166 -10.90 2.86 -16.59
#